data_a11d3f0f8ccb61cb187f6bb2b6b09e3c
#
_entry.id   a11d3f0f8ccb61cb187f6bb2b6b09e3c
#
_cell.length_a   1.000
_cell.length_b   1.000
_cell.length_c   1.000
_cell.angle_alpha   90.00
_cell.angle_beta   90.00
_cell.angle_gamma   90.00
#
_symmetry.space_group_name_H-M   'P 1'
#
loop_
_entity.id
_entity.type
_entity.pdbx_description
1 polymer ?
#
loop_
_entity_poly.entity_id
_entity_poly.type
_entity_poly.pdbx_seq_one_letter_code
_entity_poly.pdbx_strand_id
1 'polypeptide(L)'
;MSTVISVQKYADVIEDIKPLLGAHHEELALYKDEIPLDPDYGLYQKLNEMGLIRAYTVRLGGALIGYAIFSIVARHLHYAHRWAINDILWIHKDHRHFGIGSELCDVFEEDLRREGPIVIHIETKDHEPALAMLLRARGYDVVGVSLSKRFA
;
A
#
# COMPACT_ATOMS: atom_id res chain seq x y z
N MET A 1 6.79 -24.08 2.58
CA MET A 1 6.90 -22.92 3.51
C MET A 1 5.57 -22.19 3.56
N SER A 2 5.14 -21.84 4.74
CA SER A 2 3.88 -21.10 4.93
C SER A 2 4.08 -19.59 4.71
N THR A 3 3.06 -18.96 4.16
CA THR A 3 2.96 -17.51 4.08
C THR A 3 2.44 -16.95 5.40
N VAL A 4 3.04 -15.88 5.89
CA VAL A 4 2.61 -15.16 7.08
C VAL A 4 2.30 -13.71 6.68
N ILE A 5 1.07 -13.29 6.93
CA ILE A 5 0.63 -11.91 6.70
C ILE A 5 0.31 -11.28 8.05
N SER A 6 0.89 -10.13 8.32
CA SER A 6 0.76 -9.51 9.65
C SER A 6 0.83 -8.00 9.63
N VAL A 7 0.20 -7.40 10.64
CA VAL A 7 0.36 -5.98 10.99
C VAL A 7 1.74 -5.81 11.61
N GLN A 8 2.47 -4.80 11.18
CA GLN A 8 3.81 -4.50 11.68
C GLN A 8 3.96 -3.01 12.02
N LYS A 9 4.89 -2.68 12.88
CA LYS A 9 5.30 -1.29 13.04
C LYS A 9 6.18 -0.88 11.86
N TYR A 10 5.92 0.28 11.29
CA TYR A 10 6.71 0.81 10.17
C TYR A 10 8.22 0.77 10.45
N ALA A 11 8.64 1.22 11.64
CA ALA A 11 10.05 1.26 12.03
C ALA A 11 10.73 -0.13 12.02
N ASP A 12 9.97 -1.21 12.25
CA ASP A 12 10.49 -2.57 12.31
C ASP A 12 10.63 -3.22 10.92
N VAL A 13 9.97 -2.67 9.90
CA VAL A 13 9.92 -3.31 8.56
C VAL A 13 10.52 -2.48 7.45
N ILE A 14 10.78 -1.19 7.65
CA ILE A 14 11.26 -0.32 6.57
C ILE A 14 12.59 -0.77 5.98
N GLU A 15 13.51 -1.28 6.80
CA GLU A 15 14.80 -1.77 6.33
C GLU A 15 14.65 -3.03 5.46
N ASP A 16 13.64 -3.86 5.70
CA ASP A 16 13.32 -5.03 4.87
C ASP A 16 12.62 -4.62 3.57
N ILE A 17 11.87 -3.51 3.58
CA ILE A 17 11.16 -2.98 2.41
C ILE A 17 12.10 -2.31 1.42
N LYS A 18 13.08 -1.54 1.89
CA LYS A 18 14.00 -0.77 1.05
C LYS A 18 14.60 -1.56 -0.13
N PRO A 19 15.09 -2.80 0.04
CA PRO A 19 15.65 -3.58 -1.07
C PRO A 19 14.63 -3.93 -2.16
N LEU A 20 13.33 -3.93 -1.84
CA LEU A 20 12.25 -4.29 -2.76
C LEU A 20 11.67 -3.09 -3.52
N LEU A 21 11.93 -1.86 -3.04
CA LEU A 21 11.36 -0.65 -3.64
C LEU A 21 11.80 -0.42 -5.08
N GLY A 22 13.01 -0.81 -5.44
CA GLY A 22 13.51 -0.71 -6.82
C GLY A 22 12.68 -1.52 -7.80
N ALA A 23 12.40 -2.79 -7.48
CA ALA A 23 11.57 -3.66 -8.30
C ALA A 23 10.12 -3.19 -8.37
N HIS A 24 9.57 -2.72 -7.25
CA HIS A 24 8.25 -2.14 -7.17
C HIS A 24 8.12 -0.89 -8.07
N HIS A 25 9.07 0.05 -7.95
CA HIS A 25 9.11 1.26 -8.75
C HIS A 25 9.21 0.95 -10.25
N GLU A 26 10.11 0.05 -10.64
CA GLU A 26 10.30 -0.35 -12.04
C GLU A 26 9.02 -0.94 -12.65
N GLU A 27 8.25 -1.67 -11.87
CA GLU A 27 7.01 -2.30 -12.32
C GLU A 27 5.84 -1.32 -12.43
N LEU A 28 5.66 -0.43 -11.45
CA LEU A 28 4.41 0.32 -11.27
C LEU A 28 4.52 1.83 -11.44
N ALA A 29 5.71 2.42 -11.35
CA ALA A 29 5.83 3.87 -11.38
C ALA A 29 5.55 4.44 -12.75
N LEU A 30 4.77 5.54 -12.76
CA LEU A 30 4.66 6.41 -13.92
C LEU A 30 5.91 7.30 -13.99
N TYR A 31 6.32 7.65 -15.21
CA TYR A 31 7.49 8.51 -15.43
C TYR A 31 8.80 7.98 -14.83
N LYS A 32 8.94 6.68 -14.66
CA LYS A 32 10.11 6.03 -14.01
C LYS A 32 11.45 6.35 -14.68
N ASP A 33 11.44 6.59 -15.99
CA ASP A 33 12.63 6.94 -16.77
C ASP A 33 13.08 8.40 -16.55
N GLU A 34 12.22 9.21 -15.94
CA GLU A 34 12.42 10.66 -15.76
C GLU A 34 12.40 11.08 -14.29
N ILE A 35 11.69 10.34 -13.45
CA ILE A 35 11.58 10.60 -12.01
C ILE A 35 12.16 9.40 -11.26
N PRO A 36 13.35 9.56 -10.67
CA PRO A 36 14.00 8.48 -9.94
C PRO A 36 13.23 8.11 -8.67
N LEU A 37 13.44 6.88 -8.20
CA LEU A 37 12.97 6.46 -6.89
C LEU A 37 13.74 7.23 -5.80
N ASP A 38 13.03 8.05 -5.05
CA ASP A 38 13.59 8.87 -3.97
C ASP A 38 12.57 9.00 -2.82
N PRO A 39 12.39 7.95 -1.99
CA PRO A 39 11.42 7.99 -0.90
C PRO A 39 11.81 9.00 0.18
N ASP A 40 10.87 9.80 0.61
CA ASP A 40 11.05 10.71 1.75
C ASP A 40 10.92 9.96 3.08
N TYR A 41 11.97 9.27 3.47
CA TYR A 41 12.01 8.53 4.74
C TYR A 41 11.82 9.42 5.97
N GLY A 42 12.21 10.70 5.88
CA GLY A 42 11.99 11.66 6.97
C GLY A 42 10.51 11.96 7.19
N LEU A 43 9.73 12.09 6.11
CA LEU A 43 8.28 12.25 6.20
C LEU A 43 7.61 10.99 6.73
N TYR A 44 7.98 9.81 6.23
CA TYR A 44 7.48 8.53 6.76
C TYR A 44 7.71 8.41 8.27
N GLN A 45 8.91 8.75 8.74
CA GLN A 45 9.23 8.68 10.17
C GLN A 45 8.36 9.64 10.99
N LYS A 46 8.17 10.88 10.54
CA LYS A 46 7.29 11.85 11.21
C LYS A 46 5.85 11.35 11.29
N LEU A 47 5.30 10.84 10.18
CA LEU A 47 3.95 10.29 10.17
C LEU A 47 3.83 9.06 11.08
N ASN A 48 4.86 8.22 11.14
CA ASN A 48 4.90 7.08 12.05
C ASN A 48 4.90 7.52 13.52
N GLU A 49 5.70 8.52 13.89
CA GLU A 49 5.75 9.10 15.25
C GLU A 49 4.41 9.70 15.66
N MET A 50 3.65 10.25 14.72
CA MET A 50 2.29 10.75 14.92
C MET A 50 1.23 9.64 14.98
N GLY A 51 1.60 8.38 14.79
CA GLY A 51 0.65 7.25 14.73
C GLY A 51 -0.19 7.20 13.45
N LEU A 52 0.23 7.88 12.39
CA LEU A 52 -0.52 8.04 11.14
C LEU A 52 -0.09 7.07 10.03
N ILE A 53 0.80 6.12 10.31
CA ILE A 53 1.22 5.08 9.38
C ILE A 53 0.73 3.71 9.87
N ARG A 54 0.26 2.90 8.93
CA ARG A 54 -0.04 1.48 9.13
C ARG A 54 0.74 0.66 8.12
N ALA A 55 1.45 -0.35 8.57
CA ALA A 55 2.25 -1.22 7.72
C ALA A 55 1.81 -2.68 7.87
N TYR A 56 1.74 -3.36 6.75
CA TYR A 56 1.36 -4.77 6.64
C TYR A 56 2.39 -5.49 5.79
N THR A 57 2.77 -6.68 6.18
CA THR A 57 3.80 -7.46 5.50
C THR A 57 3.31 -8.83 5.10
N VAL A 58 3.83 -9.32 3.99
CA VAL A 58 3.66 -10.70 3.53
C VAL A 58 5.05 -11.34 3.52
N ARG A 59 5.22 -12.41 4.30
CA ARG A 59 6.48 -13.14 4.39
C ARG A 59 6.30 -14.61 4.00
N LEU A 60 7.27 -15.14 3.29
CA LEU A 60 7.37 -16.55 2.95
C LEU A 60 8.68 -17.11 3.49
N GLY A 61 8.60 -18.07 4.43
CA GLY A 61 9.79 -18.58 5.08
C GLY A 61 10.65 -17.51 5.78
N GLY A 62 10.01 -16.46 6.30
CA GLY A 62 10.66 -15.31 6.93
C GLY A 62 11.08 -14.19 5.96
N ALA A 63 11.27 -14.48 4.66
CA ALA A 63 11.62 -13.48 3.67
C ALA A 63 10.42 -12.58 3.33
N LEU A 64 10.62 -11.26 3.27
CA LEU A 64 9.58 -10.32 2.85
C LEU A 64 9.35 -10.46 1.34
N ILE A 65 8.11 -10.77 0.95
CA ILE A 65 7.68 -10.92 -0.45
C ILE A 65 6.59 -9.93 -0.87
N GLY A 66 6.05 -9.17 0.07
CA GLY A 66 5.05 -8.15 -0.21
C GLY A 66 4.77 -7.29 0.99
N TYR A 67 4.16 -6.15 0.73
CA TYR A 67 3.82 -5.16 1.77
C TYR A 67 2.70 -4.23 1.31
N ALA A 68 2.05 -3.62 2.29
CA ALA A 68 1.15 -2.49 2.08
C ALA A 68 1.41 -1.44 3.17
N ILE A 69 1.50 -0.17 2.79
CA ILE A 69 1.59 0.96 3.72
C ILE A 69 0.42 1.90 3.44
N PHE A 70 -0.25 2.30 4.53
CA PHE A 70 -1.32 3.28 4.50
C PHE A 70 -0.98 4.47 5.40
N SER A 71 -1.40 5.66 4.98
CA SER A 71 -1.46 6.83 5.85
C SER A 71 -2.89 7.05 6.32
N ILE A 72 -3.05 7.38 7.61
CA ILE A 72 -4.34 7.70 8.22
C ILE A 72 -4.50 9.21 8.21
N VAL A 73 -5.25 9.73 7.27
CA VAL A 73 -5.39 11.17 7.02
C VAL A 73 -6.84 11.54 6.69
N ALA A 74 -7.16 12.83 6.80
CA ALA A 74 -8.35 13.38 6.18
C ALA A 74 -8.06 13.64 4.71
N ARG A 75 -8.87 13.07 3.80
CA ARG A 75 -8.69 13.27 2.36
C ARG A 75 -8.96 14.72 1.93
N HIS A 76 -9.93 15.36 2.58
CA HIS A 76 -10.32 16.73 2.35
C HIS A 76 -10.51 17.47 3.67
N LEU A 77 -10.23 18.76 3.69
CA LEU A 77 -10.46 19.60 4.88
C LEU A 77 -11.95 19.68 5.28
N HIS A 78 -12.85 19.39 4.35
CA HIS A 78 -14.30 19.37 4.61
C HIS A 78 -14.79 18.12 5.34
N TYR A 79 -13.98 17.04 5.38
CA TYR A 79 -14.40 15.76 5.93
C TYR A 79 -13.54 15.38 7.13
N ALA A 80 -14.12 15.45 8.32
CA ALA A 80 -13.48 14.96 9.54
C ALA A 80 -13.45 13.43 9.65
N HIS A 81 -13.99 12.72 8.65
CA HIS A 81 -14.02 11.26 8.64
C HIS A 81 -12.61 10.68 8.46
N ARG A 82 -12.35 9.55 9.10
CA ARG A 82 -11.06 8.83 8.95
C ARG A 82 -10.95 8.20 7.57
N TRP A 83 -9.80 8.39 6.97
CA TRP A 83 -9.42 7.77 5.70
C TRP A 83 -8.10 7.06 5.86
N ALA A 84 -8.01 5.81 5.37
CA ALA A 84 -6.75 5.13 5.14
C ALA A 84 -6.44 5.24 3.66
N ILE A 85 -5.42 5.99 3.33
CA ILE A 85 -4.96 6.17 1.94
C ILE A 85 -3.76 5.28 1.72
N ASN A 86 -3.87 4.36 0.77
CA ASN A 86 -2.75 3.51 0.39
C ASN A 86 -1.66 4.35 -0.27
N ASP A 87 -0.47 4.27 0.27
CA ASP A 87 0.73 4.89 -0.29
C ASP A 87 1.47 3.92 -1.21
N ILE A 88 1.80 2.73 -0.69
CA ILE A 88 2.42 1.65 -1.45
C ILE A 88 1.73 0.32 -1.14
N LEU A 89 1.53 -0.50 -2.18
CA LEU A 89 1.06 -1.87 -2.08
C LEU A 89 1.71 -2.68 -3.18
N TRP A 90 2.40 -3.74 -2.81
CA TRP A 90 3.08 -4.58 -3.77
C TRP A 90 3.33 -5.98 -3.22
N ILE A 91 3.20 -6.97 -4.07
CA ILE A 91 3.62 -8.34 -3.83
C ILE A 91 4.54 -8.74 -4.97
N HIS A 92 5.66 -9.35 -4.67
CA HIS A 92 6.61 -9.80 -5.69
C HIS A 92 5.91 -10.69 -6.72
N LYS A 93 6.13 -10.42 -8.01
CA LYS A 93 5.40 -11.05 -9.12
C LYS A 93 5.41 -12.59 -9.09
N ASP A 94 6.51 -13.19 -8.65
CA ASP A 94 6.66 -14.65 -8.59
C ASP A 94 5.82 -15.30 -7.47
N HIS A 95 5.22 -14.47 -6.61
CA HIS A 95 4.40 -14.90 -5.48
C HIS A 95 2.93 -14.45 -5.57
N ARG A 96 2.49 -13.89 -6.70
CA ARG A 96 1.10 -13.42 -6.93
C ARG A 96 0.17 -14.53 -7.33
N HIS A 97 0.05 -15.54 -6.46
CA HIS A 97 -0.81 -16.69 -6.71
C HIS A 97 -1.48 -17.14 -5.41
N PHE A 98 -2.45 -18.04 -5.50
CA PHE A 98 -3.13 -18.66 -4.36
C PHE A 98 -3.78 -17.71 -3.36
N GLY A 99 -4.31 -16.59 -3.82
CA GLY A 99 -5.12 -15.72 -2.96
C GLY A 99 -4.34 -14.81 -2.00
N ILE A 100 -3.01 -14.75 -2.06
CA ILE A 100 -2.18 -13.91 -1.16
C ILE A 100 -2.63 -12.44 -1.15
N GLY A 101 -2.98 -11.89 -2.31
CA GLY A 101 -3.50 -10.52 -2.39
C GLY A 101 -4.80 -10.34 -1.63
N SER A 102 -5.71 -11.31 -1.71
CA SER A 102 -6.97 -11.30 -0.96
C SER A 102 -6.72 -11.42 0.55
N GLU A 103 -5.84 -12.30 0.96
CA GLU A 103 -5.47 -12.46 2.38
C GLU A 103 -4.80 -11.20 2.94
N LEU A 104 -3.98 -10.51 2.16
CA LEU A 104 -3.41 -9.22 2.57
C LEU A 104 -4.52 -8.18 2.76
N CYS A 105 -5.51 -8.15 1.85
CA CYS A 105 -6.68 -7.29 2.01
C CYS A 105 -7.46 -7.60 3.28
N ASP A 106 -7.69 -8.87 3.59
CA ASP A 106 -8.38 -9.28 4.83
C ASP A 106 -7.68 -8.71 6.07
N VAL A 107 -6.35 -8.81 6.11
CA VAL A 107 -5.56 -8.32 7.26
C VAL A 107 -5.65 -6.81 7.41
N PHE A 108 -5.42 -6.03 6.35
CA PHE A 108 -5.46 -4.58 6.50
C PHE A 108 -6.89 -4.04 6.66
N GLU A 109 -7.89 -4.61 6.03
CA GLU A 109 -9.29 -4.22 6.21
C GLU A 109 -9.74 -4.45 7.65
N GLU A 110 -9.43 -5.60 8.21
CA GLU A 110 -9.77 -5.90 9.61
C GLU A 110 -9.07 -4.95 10.57
N ASP A 111 -7.77 -4.74 10.42
CA ASP A 111 -7.00 -3.87 11.30
C ASP A 111 -7.46 -2.41 11.22
N LEU A 112 -7.62 -1.87 10.02
CA LEU A 112 -8.00 -0.47 9.81
C LEU A 112 -9.39 -0.14 10.37
N ARG A 113 -10.34 -1.09 10.33
CA ARG A 113 -11.70 -0.87 10.85
C ARG A 113 -11.84 -1.04 12.37
N ARG A 114 -10.85 -1.60 13.05
CA ARG A 114 -10.90 -1.83 14.52
C ARG A 114 -11.10 -0.57 15.33
N GLU A 115 -10.55 0.55 14.88
CA GLU A 115 -10.64 1.83 15.58
C GLU A 115 -11.92 2.62 15.25
N GLY A 116 -12.86 2.01 14.55
CA GLY A 116 -14.14 2.61 14.17
C GLY A 116 -14.30 2.85 12.66
N PRO A 117 -15.33 3.60 12.24
CA PRO A 117 -15.62 3.82 10.84
C PRO A 117 -14.44 4.44 10.07
N ILE A 118 -14.16 3.90 8.91
CA ILE A 118 -13.05 4.35 8.05
C ILE A 118 -13.39 4.13 6.58
N VAL A 119 -12.88 5.00 5.72
CA VAL A 119 -12.85 4.78 4.26
C VAL A 119 -11.44 4.34 3.88
N ILE A 120 -11.32 3.21 3.23
CA ILE A 120 -10.06 2.73 2.66
C ILE A 120 -10.02 3.15 1.20
N HIS A 121 -8.99 3.93 0.84
CA HIS A 121 -8.79 4.42 -0.51
C HIS A 121 -7.50 3.85 -1.08
N ILE A 122 -7.61 3.17 -2.23
CA ILE A 122 -6.47 2.56 -2.92
C ILE A 122 -6.47 3.04 -4.37
N GLU A 123 -5.38 3.64 -4.79
CA GLU A 123 -5.15 4.01 -6.18
C GLU A 123 -4.53 2.84 -6.93
N THR A 124 -5.15 2.45 -8.05
CA THR A 124 -4.65 1.36 -8.90
C THR A 124 -4.08 1.93 -10.21
N LYS A 125 -3.22 1.16 -10.86
CA LYS A 125 -2.59 1.56 -12.12
C LYS A 125 -3.32 0.92 -13.31
N ASP A 126 -3.59 1.69 -14.35
CA ASP A 126 -4.27 1.21 -15.56
C ASP A 126 -3.52 0.07 -16.27
N HIS A 127 -2.18 0.10 -16.24
CA HIS A 127 -1.36 -0.93 -16.86
C HIS A 127 -1.22 -2.21 -16.04
N GLU A 128 -1.72 -2.21 -14.78
CA GLU A 128 -1.72 -3.36 -13.87
C GLU A 128 -3.12 -3.59 -13.29
N PRO A 129 -4.06 -4.14 -14.09
CA PRO A 129 -5.47 -4.20 -13.71
C PRO A 129 -5.80 -5.23 -12.62
N ALA A 130 -4.89 -6.14 -12.28
CA ALA A 130 -5.16 -7.23 -11.35
C ALA A 130 -5.59 -6.75 -9.96
N LEU A 131 -4.97 -5.70 -9.42
CA LEU A 131 -5.35 -5.12 -8.15
C LEU A 131 -6.76 -4.51 -8.21
N ALA A 132 -7.07 -3.76 -9.26
CA ALA A 132 -8.40 -3.18 -9.43
C ALA A 132 -9.48 -4.27 -9.52
N MET A 133 -9.23 -5.36 -10.22
CA MET A 133 -10.14 -6.50 -10.31
C MET A 133 -10.38 -7.15 -8.95
N LEU A 134 -9.31 -7.38 -8.19
CA LEU A 134 -9.39 -7.92 -6.84
C LEU A 134 -10.24 -7.03 -5.92
N LEU A 135 -9.96 -5.73 -5.89
CA LEU A 135 -10.66 -4.77 -5.03
C LEU A 135 -12.14 -4.67 -5.40
N ARG A 136 -12.47 -4.62 -6.68
CA ARG A 136 -13.88 -4.61 -7.13
C ARG A 136 -14.62 -5.88 -6.72
N ALA A 137 -13.99 -7.04 -6.83
CA ALA A 137 -14.57 -8.31 -6.36
C ALA A 137 -14.80 -8.32 -4.83
N ARG A 138 -14.06 -7.48 -4.09
CA ARG A 138 -14.20 -7.29 -2.65
C ARG A 138 -15.20 -6.18 -2.26
N GLY A 139 -15.87 -5.56 -3.22
CA GLY A 139 -16.88 -4.54 -2.99
C GLY A 139 -16.36 -3.10 -2.95
N TYR A 140 -15.14 -2.84 -3.44
CA TYR A 140 -14.65 -1.48 -3.62
C TYR A 140 -15.30 -0.84 -4.84
N ASP A 141 -15.73 0.41 -4.69
CA ASP A 141 -16.30 1.23 -5.76
C ASP A 141 -15.25 2.09 -6.43
N VAL A 142 -15.41 2.33 -7.72
CA VAL A 142 -14.63 3.34 -8.44
C VAL A 142 -15.20 4.72 -8.11
N VAL A 143 -14.44 5.52 -7.38
CA VAL A 143 -14.90 6.81 -6.85
C VAL A 143 -14.36 8.03 -7.61
N GLY A 144 -13.48 7.83 -8.57
CA GLY A 144 -12.92 8.91 -9.36
C GLY A 144 -11.83 8.46 -10.31
N VAL A 145 -11.33 9.42 -11.06
CA VAL A 145 -10.20 9.26 -11.98
C VAL A 145 -9.14 10.29 -11.61
N SER A 146 -7.89 9.85 -11.45
CA SER A 146 -6.75 10.74 -11.21
C SER A 146 -6.08 11.09 -12.54
N LEU A 147 -5.84 12.36 -12.77
CA LEU A 147 -5.15 12.86 -13.95
C LEU A 147 -3.85 13.53 -13.50
N SER A 148 -2.74 13.21 -14.18
CA SER A 148 -1.45 13.81 -13.89
C SER A 148 -0.79 14.35 -15.17
N LYS A 149 0.00 15.38 -15.02
CA LYS A 149 0.81 15.95 -16.09
C LYS A 149 2.16 16.36 -15.51
N ARG A 150 3.24 15.89 -16.15
CA ARG A 150 4.58 16.31 -15.78
C ARG A 150 4.95 17.59 -16.53
N PHE A 151 5.60 18.49 -15.81
CA PHE A 151 6.28 19.65 -16.37
C PHE A 151 7.79 19.46 -16.17
N ALA A 152 8.51 19.65 -17.26
CA ALA A 152 9.98 19.61 -17.23
C ALA A 152 10.56 20.91 -16.62
#